data_167490e41feafba8baf8d2c0ebc7fe6e
#
_entry.id   167490e41feafba8baf8d2c0ebc7fe6e
#
_cell.length_a   1.000
_cell.length_b   1.000
_cell.length_c   1.000
_cell.angle_alpha   90.00
_cell.angle_beta   90.00
_cell.angle_gamma   90.00
#
_symmetry.space_group_name_H-M   'P 1'
#
loop_
_entity.id
_entity.type
_entity.pdbx_description
1 polymer ?
#
loop_
_entity_poly.entity_id
_entity_poly.type
_entity_poly.pdbx_seq_one_letter_code
_entity_poly.pdbx_strand_id
1 'polypeptide(L)'
;YFSSGIGVTNLGYHPHVNQALTDQVGKILHQPNLYHNQLQEDVANLLIGDKDYLAFFCNSGAEANEAAIKIARKASGKQEIITFQNSFHGRTFGSMSATGQDKIKQGFGEGVPHFSYAIFNDIDSVKALASDETAAIMLELVQGESGVQPADKDFVKALADFCKEMGIYLIVDEVQTGLGRTGKLYAYEHYDIEPDIFTLAKGLANGVPVGAMLAKSSLGEAFSYGSHGSTFGGNKLAMAAAKATLEVMLVPGFLDTALGNGNQLQAKLQAALSDKE
;
A
#
# COMPACT_ATOMS: atom_id res chain seq x y z
N TYR A 1 -18.17 15.55 5.76
CA TYR A 1 -17.07 15.39 4.80
C TYR A 1 -17.40 14.27 3.82
N PHE A 2 -18.22 14.59 2.81
CA PHE A 2 -18.80 13.56 1.93
C PHE A 2 -17.80 12.95 0.94
N SER A 3 -16.67 13.64 0.62
CA SER A 3 -15.67 13.14 -0.32
C SER A 3 -14.65 12.19 0.31
N SER A 4 -14.67 11.98 1.63
CA SER A 4 -13.68 11.17 2.39
C SER A 4 -12.21 11.56 2.19
N GLY A 5 -11.88 12.54 1.37
CA GLY A 5 -10.52 13.00 1.03
C GLY A 5 -9.58 11.85 0.74
N ILE A 6 -9.43 11.28 -0.35
CA ILE A 6 -8.52 10.18 -0.77
C ILE A 6 -8.25 9.06 0.28
N GLY A 7 -9.11 8.91 1.31
CA GLY A 7 -9.03 7.82 2.28
C GLY A 7 -7.92 7.91 3.34
N VAL A 8 -7.50 9.12 3.74
CA VAL A 8 -6.39 9.31 4.69
C VAL A 8 -6.76 8.99 6.14
N THR A 9 -8.02 9.19 6.53
CA THR A 9 -8.49 8.95 7.90
C THR A 9 -9.62 7.92 7.91
N ASN A 10 -9.32 6.68 8.29
CA ASN A 10 -10.31 5.60 8.25
C ASN A 10 -11.26 5.63 9.44
N LEU A 11 -10.79 6.12 10.60
CA LEU A 11 -11.57 6.22 11.84
C LEU A 11 -12.13 7.63 12.08
N GLY A 12 -11.74 8.64 11.27
CA GLY A 12 -12.06 10.03 11.54
C GLY A 12 -11.50 10.50 12.90
N TYR A 13 -12.24 11.34 13.62
CA TYR A 13 -11.88 11.71 14.98
C TYR A 13 -12.20 10.54 15.93
N HIS A 14 -11.15 9.84 16.42
CA HIS A 14 -11.33 8.70 17.31
C HIS A 14 -10.65 8.92 18.66
N PRO A 15 -11.37 8.83 19.80
CA PRO A 15 -10.83 9.13 21.13
C PRO A 15 -9.57 8.31 21.49
N HIS A 16 -9.55 7.01 21.15
CA HIS A 16 -8.44 6.13 21.44
C HIS A 16 -7.14 6.56 20.71
N VAL A 17 -7.24 6.94 19.45
CA VAL A 17 -6.09 7.43 18.67
C VAL A 17 -5.60 8.78 19.22
N ASN A 18 -6.53 9.69 19.56
CA ASN A 18 -6.17 10.99 20.11
C ASN A 18 -5.51 10.86 21.48
N GLN A 19 -6.00 9.96 22.34
CA GLN A 19 -5.39 9.70 23.63
C GLN A 19 -3.97 9.14 23.48
N ALA A 20 -3.77 8.17 22.58
CA ALA A 20 -2.44 7.61 22.31
C ALA A 20 -1.44 8.68 21.83
N LEU A 21 -1.88 9.61 20.98
CA LEU A 21 -1.07 10.75 20.53
C LEU A 21 -0.72 11.68 21.70
N THR A 22 -1.71 12.06 22.51
CA THR A 22 -1.52 12.94 23.67
C THR A 22 -0.54 12.34 24.65
N ASP A 23 -0.67 11.06 24.96
CA ASP A 23 0.24 10.35 25.87
C ASP A 23 1.66 10.25 25.31
N GLN A 24 1.80 10.07 24.00
CA GLN A 24 3.11 9.97 23.35
C GLN A 24 3.82 11.32 23.23
N VAL A 25 3.08 12.42 23.03
CA VAL A 25 3.65 13.79 23.05
C VAL A 25 4.28 14.12 24.40
N GLY A 26 3.75 13.59 25.50
CA GLY A 26 4.34 13.72 26.85
C GLY A 26 5.59 12.87 27.10
N LYS A 27 6.04 12.09 26.11
CA LYS A 27 7.21 11.20 26.19
C LYS A 27 8.24 11.58 25.13
N ILE A 28 8.96 10.61 24.59
CA ILE A 28 9.91 10.80 23.50
C ILE A 28 9.20 10.72 22.14
N LEU A 29 9.37 11.73 21.28
CA LEU A 29 8.75 11.77 19.94
C LEU A 29 9.55 10.99 18.91
N HIS A 30 10.89 11.06 18.97
CA HIS A 30 11.79 10.44 18.00
C HIS A 30 12.88 9.64 18.72
N GLN A 31 13.21 8.53 18.10
CA GLN A 31 14.35 7.67 18.46
C GLN A 31 15.00 7.20 17.16
N PRO A 32 16.33 7.31 17.03
CA PRO A 32 17.02 6.78 15.84
C PRO A 32 16.77 5.29 15.65
N ASN A 33 16.63 4.87 14.41
CA ASN A 33 16.42 3.46 14.03
C ASN A 33 17.66 2.56 14.27
N LEU A 34 18.68 3.10 14.96
CA LEU A 34 19.82 2.34 15.50
C LEU A 34 19.48 1.59 16.80
N TYR A 35 18.38 1.93 17.43
CA TYR A 35 17.97 1.39 18.71
C TYR A 35 16.63 0.66 18.59
N HIS A 36 16.47 -0.37 19.40
CA HIS A 36 15.22 -1.11 19.52
C HIS A 36 14.03 -0.18 19.86
N ASN A 37 12.93 -0.32 19.15
CA ASN A 37 11.72 0.46 19.31
C ASN A 37 10.50 -0.46 19.42
N GLN A 38 10.06 -0.71 20.66
CA GLN A 38 8.94 -1.60 20.93
C GLN A 38 7.65 -1.22 20.16
N LEU A 39 7.38 0.08 19.98
CA LEU A 39 6.19 0.50 19.22
C LEU A 39 6.27 0.11 17.74
N GLN A 40 7.45 0.08 17.13
CA GLN A 40 7.61 -0.43 15.76
C GLN A 40 7.31 -1.93 15.69
N GLU A 41 7.82 -2.70 16.63
CA GLU A 41 7.56 -4.14 16.70
C GLU A 41 6.08 -4.44 16.94
N ASP A 42 5.45 -3.72 17.86
CA ASP A 42 4.03 -3.87 18.13
C ASP A 42 3.20 -3.61 16.86
N VAL A 43 3.49 -2.51 16.14
CA VAL A 43 2.80 -2.17 14.90
C VAL A 43 3.09 -3.20 13.81
N ALA A 44 4.34 -3.62 13.65
CA ALA A 44 4.71 -4.65 12.69
C ALA A 44 3.95 -5.96 12.95
N ASN A 45 3.91 -6.41 14.20
CA ASN A 45 3.19 -7.63 14.59
C ASN A 45 1.66 -7.51 14.33
N LEU A 46 1.05 -6.35 14.59
CA LEU A 46 -0.37 -6.12 14.29
C LEU A 46 -0.65 -6.13 12.78
N LEU A 47 0.27 -5.63 11.95
CA LEU A 47 0.13 -5.63 10.50
C LEU A 47 0.37 -7.02 9.90
N ILE A 48 1.35 -7.75 10.40
CA ILE A 48 1.78 -9.04 9.84
C ILE A 48 0.83 -10.16 10.28
N GLY A 49 0.41 -10.16 11.56
CA GLY A 49 -0.30 -11.29 12.13
C GLY A 49 0.55 -12.58 12.04
N ASP A 50 -0.06 -13.63 11.53
CA ASP A 50 0.59 -14.95 11.35
C ASP A 50 1.23 -15.13 9.95
N LYS A 51 1.28 -14.06 9.13
CA LYS A 51 1.82 -14.11 7.76
C LYS A 51 3.35 -13.96 7.76
N ASP A 52 4.00 -14.48 6.72
CA ASP A 52 5.46 -14.44 6.58
C ASP A 52 5.93 -13.13 5.90
N TYR A 53 5.93 -12.03 6.65
CA TYR A 53 6.40 -10.73 6.18
C TYR A 53 7.35 -10.06 7.17
N LEU A 54 8.16 -9.14 6.65
CA LEU A 54 8.93 -8.15 7.41
C LEU A 54 8.41 -6.76 7.05
N ALA A 55 8.44 -5.82 8.00
CA ALA A 55 7.98 -4.46 7.82
C ALA A 55 9.13 -3.45 7.82
N PHE A 56 9.12 -2.52 6.86
CA PHE A 56 9.94 -1.31 6.84
C PHE A 56 9.03 -0.10 6.96
N PHE A 57 9.27 0.76 7.95
CA PHE A 57 8.49 1.98 8.18
C PHE A 57 9.14 3.22 7.56
N CYS A 58 8.31 4.08 6.97
CA CYS A 58 8.68 5.36 6.37
C CYS A 58 7.60 6.41 6.68
N ASN A 59 7.51 7.52 5.93
CA ASN A 59 6.65 8.64 6.29
C ASN A 59 5.48 8.86 5.31
N SER A 60 5.46 8.16 4.20
CA SER A 60 4.44 8.34 3.15
C SER A 60 4.28 7.11 2.28
N GLY A 61 3.19 7.06 1.51
CA GLY A 61 2.99 6.02 0.50
C GLY A 61 4.02 6.07 -0.63
N ALA A 62 4.46 7.26 -1.03
CA ALA A 62 5.52 7.41 -2.03
C ALA A 62 6.82 6.77 -1.55
N GLU A 63 7.25 7.02 -0.29
CA GLU A 63 8.43 6.39 0.30
C GLU A 63 8.28 4.87 0.42
N ALA A 64 7.09 4.39 0.77
CA ALA A 64 6.80 2.95 0.83
C ALA A 64 6.94 2.30 -0.55
N ASN A 65 6.43 2.95 -1.60
CA ASN A 65 6.55 2.50 -2.98
C ASN A 65 8.00 2.57 -3.49
N GLU A 66 8.76 3.61 -3.14
CA GLU A 66 10.21 3.67 -3.41
C GLU A 66 10.94 2.47 -2.78
N ALA A 67 10.62 2.13 -1.53
CA ALA A 67 11.19 0.97 -0.87
C ALA A 67 10.82 -0.34 -1.57
N ALA A 68 9.55 -0.50 -1.99
CA ALA A 68 9.07 -1.67 -2.73
C ALA A 68 9.78 -1.85 -4.08
N ILE A 69 9.93 -0.77 -4.85
CA ILE A 69 10.66 -0.77 -6.13
C ILE A 69 12.14 -1.15 -5.91
N LYS A 70 12.76 -0.53 -4.89
CA LYS A 70 14.18 -0.78 -4.58
C LYS A 70 14.45 -2.21 -4.13
N ILE A 71 13.60 -2.76 -3.24
CA ILE A 71 13.82 -4.14 -2.75
C ILE A 71 13.60 -5.16 -3.87
N ALA A 72 12.58 -4.95 -4.73
CA ALA A 72 12.31 -5.82 -5.86
C ALA A 72 13.50 -5.86 -6.84
N ARG A 73 14.03 -4.69 -7.24
CA ARG A 73 15.21 -4.58 -8.10
C ARG A 73 16.44 -5.22 -7.47
N LYS A 74 16.68 -4.97 -6.18
CA LYS A 74 17.87 -5.47 -5.50
C LYS A 74 17.83 -6.98 -5.26
N ALA A 75 16.66 -7.51 -4.89
CA ALA A 75 16.50 -8.94 -4.63
C ALA A 75 16.55 -9.78 -5.91
N SER A 76 15.96 -9.29 -7.01
CA SER A 76 15.96 -9.98 -8.29
C SER A 76 17.26 -9.80 -9.08
N GLY A 77 18.03 -8.73 -8.86
CA GLY A 77 19.13 -8.30 -9.71
C GLY A 77 18.69 -7.71 -11.05
N LYS A 78 17.39 -7.56 -11.28
CA LYS A 78 16.75 -7.07 -12.51
C LYS A 78 16.29 -5.62 -12.34
N GLN A 79 15.97 -4.94 -13.46
CA GLN A 79 15.67 -3.50 -13.42
C GLN A 79 14.23 -3.13 -13.78
N GLU A 80 13.58 -3.90 -14.66
CA GLU A 80 12.28 -3.55 -15.21
C GLU A 80 11.17 -3.73 -14.19
N ILE A 81 10.30 -2.70 -14.06
CA ILE A 81 9.06 -2.75 -13.29
C ILE A 81 7.90 -2.50 -14.25
N ILE A 82 6.98 -3.43 -14.36
CA ILE A 82 5.75 -3.24 -15.10
C ILE A 82 4.70 -2.66 -14.14
N THR A 83 4.08 -1.56 -14.53
CA THR A 83 2.94 -0.95 -13.84
C THR A 83 1.75 -0.85 -14.80
N PHE A 84 0.72 -0.11 -14.45
CA PHE A 84 -0.49 -0.04 -15.28
C PHE A 84 -0.82 1.38 -15.70
N GLN A 85 -1.36 1.54 -16.89
CA GLN A 85 -1.92 2.81 -17.35
C GLN A 85 -2.95 3.31 -16.33
N ASN A 86 -3.01 4.62 -16.16
CA ASN A 86 -3.87 5.30 -15.20
C ASN A 86 -3.60 5.02 -13.71
N SER A 87 -2.57 4.24 -13.36
CA SER A 87 -2.17 4.01 -11.97
C SER A 87 -1.63 5.28 -11.30
N PHE A 88 -1.61 5.27 -9.96
CA PHE A 88 -1.00 6.32 -9.16
C PHE A 88 -0.19 5.71 -7.99
N HIS A 89 1.13 5.91 -8.01
CA HIS A 89 2.02 5.34 -6.99
C HIS A 89 2.82 6.37 -6.19
N GLY A 90 2.67 7.66 -6.48
CA GLY A 90 3.30 8.74 -5.72
C GLY A 90 3.89 9.86 -6.58
N ARG A 91 4.61 10.77 -5.92
CA ARG A 91 5.15 12.01 -6.50
C ARG A 91 6.67 12.15 -6.40
N THR A 92 7.38 11.24 -5.74
CA THR A 92 8.85 11.16 -5.79
C THR A 92 9.28 10.56 -7.13
N PHE A 93 10.51 10.79 -7.58
CA PHE A 93 10.91 10.44 -8.94
C PHE A 93 10.68 8.97 -9.29
N GLY A 94 11.00 8.02 -8.40
CA GLY A 94 10.77 6.60 -8.66
C GLY A 94 9.27 6.24 -8.65
N SER A 95 8.53 6.67 -7.65
CA SER A 95 7.08 6.41 -7.57
C SER A 95 6.28 7.16 -8.64
N MET A 96 6.74 8.36 -9.05
CA MET A 96 6.19 9.09 -10.18
C MET A 96 6.46 8.37 -11.50
N SER A 97 7.64 7.80 -11.67
CA SER A 97 7.97 6.99 -12.85
C SER A 97 7.14 5.70 -12.91
N ALA A 98 6.80 5.11 -11.76
CA ALA A 98 5.88 3.98 -11.68
C ALA A 98 4.43 4.36 -12.00
N THR A 99 4.04 5.63 -11.82
CA THR A 99 2.68 6.13 -12.06
C THR A 99 2.36 6.15 -13.55
N GLY A 100 1.27 5.51 -13.96
CA GLY A 100 0.85 5.38 -15.36
C GLY A 100 0.05 6.56 -15.91
N GLN A 101 0.36 7.80 -15.48
CA GLN A 101 -0.33 9.02 -15.87
C GLN A 101 0.68 10.07 -16.38
N ASP A 102 0.74 10.31 -17.68
CA ASP A 102 1.70 11.23 -18.30
C ASP A 102 1.57 12.67 -17.80
N LYS A 103 0.34 13.10 -17.52
CA LYS A 103 0.07 14.45 -16.99
C LYS A 103 0.83 14.75 -15.70
N ILE A 104 1.05 13.73 -14.87
CA ILE A 104 1.74 13.88 -13.58
C ILE A 104 3.26 14.07 -13.78
N LYS A 105 3.82 13.53 -14.87
CA LYS A 105 5.24 13.54 -15.19
C LYS A 105 5.67 14.78 -15.97
N GLN A 106 4.70 15.49 -16.56
CA GLN A 106 4.96 16.62 -17.46
C GLN A 106 5.77 17.72 -16.77
N GLY A 107 6.87 18.12 -17.39
CA GLY A 107 7.73 19.23 -16.93
C GLY A 107 8.82 18.85 -15.93
N PHE A 108 8.90 17.58 -15.51
CA PHE A 108 9.93 17.11 -14.56
C PHE A 108 11.14 16.42 -15.21
N GLY A 109 11.25 16.48 -16.54
CA GLY A 109 12.34 15.83 -17.27
C GLY A 109 12.16 14.30 -17.40
N GLU A 110 13.27 13.64 -17.70
CA GLU A 110 13.29 12.16 -17.75
C GLU A 110 13.15 11.60 -16.33
N GLY A 111 12.24 10.64 -16.16
CA GLY A 111 12.05 9.94 -14.89
C GLY A 111 13.12 8.88 -14.64
N VAL A 112 12.91 8.07 -13.61
CA VAL A 112 13.71 6.87 -13.37
C VAL A 112 13.44 5.87 -14.50
N PRO A 113 14.46 5.29 -15.17
CA PRO A 113 14.27 4.37 -16.28
C PRO A 113 13.73 3.01 -15.83
N HIS A 114 13.40 2.19 -16.84
CA HIS A 114 12.93 0.80 -16.67
C HIS A 114 11.56 0.70 -16.00
N PHE A 115 10.61 1.46 -16.50
CA PHE A 115 9.18 1.30 -16.22
C PHE A 115 8.41 1.13 -17.52
N SER A 116 7.55 0.11 -17.56
CA SER A 116 6.61 -0.16 -18.66
C SER A 116 5.17 -0.15 -18.12
N TYR A 117 4.20 0.18 -18.99
CA TYR A 117 2.82 0.41 -18.56
C TYR A 117 1.89 -0.51 -19.34
N ALA A 118 1.39 -1.55 -18.67
CA ALA A 118 0.40 -2.47 -19.21
C ALA A 118 -1.01 -1.85 -19.18
N ILE A 119 -1.92 -2.44 -19.93
CA ILE A 119 -3.35 -2.10 -19.86
C ILE A 119 -3.95 -2.79 -18.62
N PHE A 120 -4.67 -2.02 -17.80
CA PHE A 120 -5.31 -2.56 -16.60
C PHE A 120 -6.40 -3.56 -16.96
N ASN A 121 -6.48 -4.67 -16.24
CA ASN A 121 -7.35 -5.82 -16.50
C ASN A 121 -7.08 -6.56 -17.83
N ASP A 122 -5.87 -6.42 -18.40
CA ASP A 122 -5.45 -7.12 -19.61
C ASP A 122 -4.13 -7.88 -19.36
N ILE A 123 -4.23 -9.20 -19.12
CA ILE A 123 -3.07 -10.06 -18.85
C ILE A 123 -2.16 -10.23 -20.07
N ASP A 124 -2.71 -10.16 -21.28
CA ASP A 124 -1.92 -10.32 -22.51
C ASP A 124 -1.04 -9.09 -22.72
N SER A 125 -1.50 -7.90 -22.35
CA SER A 125 -0.68 -6.70 -22.35
C SER A 125 0.51 -6.79 -21.37
N VAL A 126 0.32 -7.43 -20.21
CA VAL A 126 1.39 -7.69 -19.24
C VAL A 126 2.42 -8.67 -19.81
N LYS A 127 1.95 -9.80 -20.35
CA LYS A 127 2.82 -10.83 -20.97
C LYS A 127 3.63 -10.30 -22.14
N ALA A 128 3.08 -9.36 -22.92
CA ALA A 128 3.77 -8.74 -24.05
C ALA A 128 4.93 -7.83 -23.60
N LEU A 129 4.87 -7.27 -22.39
CA LEU A 129 5.91 -6.40 -21.82
C LEU A 129 6.94 -7.16 -20.98
N ALA A 130 6.55 -8.30 -20.41
CA ALA A 130 7.41 -9.06 -19.52
C ALA A 130 8.60 -9.69 -20.26
N SER A 131 9.76 -9.66 -19.61
CA SER A 131 11.02 -10.22 -20.12
C SER A 131 11.86 -10.79 -18.99
N ASP A 132 13.03 -11.35 -19.33
CA ASP A 132 14.00 -11.82 -18.33
C ASP A 132 14.55 -10.70 -17.44
N GLU A 133 14.42 -9.42 -17.85
CA GLU A 133 14.82 -8.24 -17.10
C GLU A 133 13.71 -7.73 -16.17
N THR A 134 12.52 -8.33 -16.18
CA THR A 134 11.40 -7.90 -15.33
C THR A 134 11.63 -8.33 -13.89
N ALA A 135 11.81 -7.34 -13.01
CA ALA A 135 11.97 -7.51 -11.56
C ALA A 135 10.64 -7.72 -10.85
N ALA A 136 9.65 -6.90 -11.19
CA ALA A 136 8.34 -6.92 -10.53
C ALA A 136 7.23 -6.39 -11.43
N ILE A 137 6.00 -6.77 -11.07
CA ILE A 137 4.77 -6.15 -11.55
C ILE A 137 4.09 -5.49 -10.36
N MET A 138 3.75 -4.19 -10.50
CA MET A 138 3.18 -3.38 -9.44
C MET A 138 1.80 -2.87 -9.84
N LEU A 139 0.79 -3.08 -8.96
CA LEU A 139 -0.58 -2.65 -9.22
C LEU A 139 -1.28 -2.14 -7.96
N GLU A 140 -2.30 -1.30 -8.18
CA GLU A 140 -3.38 -1.06 -7.23
C GLU A 140 -4.51 -2.05 -7.52
N LEU A 141 -5.10 -2.69 -6.52
CA LEU A 141 -6.28 -3.56 -6.72
C LEU A 141 -7.57 -2.76 -6.99
N VAL A 142 -7.53 -1.46 -6.66
CA VAL A 142 -8.51 -0.48 -7.12
C VAL A 142 -7.73 0.78 -7.48
N GLN A 143 -7.72 1.16 -8.76
CA GLN A 143 -7.14 2.43 -9.20
C GLN A 143 -7.99 3.60 -8.69
N GLY A 144 -7.62 4.15 -7.53
CA GLY A 144 -8.41 5.16 -6.84
C GLY A 144 -8.44 6.52 -7.52
N GLU A 145 -7.34 6.91 -8.17
CA GLU A 145 -7.18 8.23 -8.80
C GLU A 145 -7.75 8.30 -10.24
N SER A 146 -8.24 7.17 -10.76
CA SER A 146 -8.71 7.04 -12.15
C SER A 146 -10.19 6.65 -12.25
N GLY A 147 -11.00 7.14 -11.31
CA GLY A 147 -12.43 6.87 -11.30
C GLY A 147 -12.83 5.60 -10.55
N VAL A 148 -12.01 5.17 -9.59
CA VAL A 148 -12.28 4.00 -8.72
C VAL A 148 -12.53 2.74 -9.55
N GLN A 149 -11.51 2.33 -10.30
CA GLN A 149 -11.56 1.15 -11.17
C GLN A 149 -11.05 -0.09 -10.42
N PRO A 150 -11.90 -1.08 -10.08
CA PRO A 150 -11.46 -2.31 -9.46
C PRO A 150 -10.76 -3.23 -10.47
N ALA A 151 -9.82 -4.01 -9.99
CA ALA A 151 -9.23 -5.10 -10.77
C ALA A 151 -10.22 -6.28 -10.87
N ASP A 152 -10.25 -6.93 -12.02
CA ASP A 152 -11.03 -8.15 -12.19
C ASP A 152 -10.38 -9.33 -11.46
N LYS A 153 -11.19 -10.18 -10.83
CA LYS A 153 -10.66 -11.33 -10.07
C LYS A 153 -9.85 -12.29 -10.91
N ASP A 154 -10.34 -12.60 -12.11
CA ASP A 154 -9.66 -13.51 -13.04
C ASP A 154 -8.34 -12.91 -13.53
N PHE A 155 -8.30 -11.61 -13.77
CA PHE A 155 -7.07 -10.89 -14.12
C PHE A 155 -6.05 -10.97 -12.98
N VAL A 156 -6.43 -10.64 -11.74
CA VAL A 156 -5.51 -10.64 -10.59
C VAL A 156 -4.97 -12.04 -10.33
N LYS A 157 -5.81 -13.06 -10.44
CA LYS A 157 -5.39 -14.45 -10.29
C LYS A 157 -4.39 -14.85 -11.38
N ALA A 158 -4.72 -14.57 -12.64
CA ALA A 158 -3.82 -14.86 -13.77
C ALA A 158 -2.49 -14.11 -13.63
N LEU A 159 -2.52 -12.86 -13.13
CA LEU A 159 -1.33 -12.07 -12.87
C LEU A 159 -0.45 -12.68 -11.78
N ALA A 160 -1.04 -13.11 -10.66
CA ALA A 160 -0.31 -13.74 -9.57
C ALA A 160 0.31 -15.08 -9.99
N ASP A 161 -0.44 -15.90 -10.73
CA ASP A 161 0.05 -17.16 -11.29
C ASP A 161 1.21 -16.91 -12.28
N PHE A 162 1.08 -15.93 -13.17
CA PHE A 162 2.13 -15.53 -14.11
C PHE A 162 3.39 -15.02 -13.41
N CYS A 163 3.25 -14.17 -12.39
CA CYS A 163 4.38 -13.70 -11.59
C CYS A 163 5.15 -14.88 -10.97
N LYS A 164 4.43 -15.83 -10.39
CA LYS A 164 5.01 -17.01 -9.77
C LYS A 164 5.72 -17.91 -10.78
N GLU A 165 5.13 -18.13 -11.95
CA GLU A 165 5.71 -18.94 -13.03
C GLU A 165 7.01 -18.34 -13.57
N MET A 166 7.04 -17.02 -13.75
CA MET A 166 8.17 -16.28 -14.31
C MET A 166 9.24 -15.90 -13.28
N GLY A 167 9.00 -16.11 -11.98
CA GLY A 167 9.89 -15.65 -10.91
C GLY A 167 9.99 -14.12 -10.87
N ILE A 168 8.86 -13.43 -11.12
CA ILE A 168 8.69 -11.97 -11.05
C ILE A 168 7.98 -11.64 -9.74
N TYR A 169 8.44 -10.62 -9.00
CA TYR A 169 7.77 -10.22 -7.76
C TYR A 169 6.45 -9.51 -8.03
N LEU A 170 5.42 -9.87 -7.25
CA LEU A 170 4.14 -9.18 -7.26
C LEU A 170 4.13 -8.11 -6.15
N ILE A 171 4.02 -6.84 -6.55
CA ILE A 171 3.88 -5.69 -5.65
C ILE A 171 2.43 -5.21 -5.69
N VAL A 172 1.77 -5.17 -4.52
CA VAL A 172 0.43 -4.59 -4.40
C VAL A 172 0.51 -3.28 -3.63
N ASP A 173 0.13 -2.20 -4.29
CA ASP A 173 0.00 -0.88 -3.66
C ASP A 173 -1.34 -0.80 -2.91
N GLU A 174 -1.27 -1.02 -1.61
CA GLU A 174 -2.41 -0.94 -0.67
C GLU A 174 -2.48 0.41 0.05
N VAL A 175 -1.79 1.43 -0.44
CA VAL A 175 -1.77 2.77 0.17
C VAL A 175 -3.18 3.35 0.30
N GLN A 176 -4.06 3.09 -0.66
CA GLN A 176 -5.46 3.52 -0.59
C GLN A 176 -6.41 2.39 -0.24
N THR A 177 -6.19 1.18 -0.71
CA THR A 177 -7.11 0.04 -0.58
C THR A 177 -6.99 -0.71 0.73
N GLY A 178 -5.85 -0.60 1.41
CA GLY A 178 -5.60 -1.29 2.67
C GLY A 178 -6.32 -0.72 3.88
N LEU A 179 -6.06 -1.33 5.01
CA LEU A 179 -6.49 -0.87 6.33
C LEU A 179 -8.01 -0.70 6.44
N GLY A 180 -8.73 -1.75 6.03
CA GLY A 180 -10.17 -1.83 6.18
C GLY A 180 -10.99 -1.06 5.14
N ARG A 181 -10.36 -0.33 4.20
CA ARG A 181 -11.06 0.49 3.20
C ARG A 181 -12.08 -0.31 2.37
N THR A 182 -11.75 -1.55 2.07
CA THR A 182 -12.59 -2.44 1.24
C THR A 182 -13.39 -3.46 2.05
N GLY A 183 -13.37 -3.37 3.38
CA GLY A 183 -14.05 -4.32 4.29
C GLY A 183 -13.20 -5.51 4.72
N LYS A 184 -12.00 -5.66 4.16
CA LYS A 184 -10.94 -6.56 4.64
C LYS A 184 -9.78 -5.73 5.14
N LEU A 185 -8.89 -6.29 5.97
CA LEU A 185 -7.71 -5.56 6.43
C LEU A 185 -6.86 -5.13 5.23
N TYR A 186 -6.67 -6.02 4.28
CA TYR A 186 -6.00 -5.78 3.00
C TYR A 186 -6.92 -6.14 1.83
N ALA A 187 -6.90 -5.36 0.76
CA ALA A 187 -7.74 -5.62 -0.40
C ALA A 187 -7.34 -6.90 -1.14
N TYR A 188 -6.07 -7.31 -1.10
CA TYR A 188 -5.62 -8.57 -1.73
C TYR A 188 -6.33 -9.82 -1.15
N GLU A 189 -6.87 -9.73 0.06
CA GLU A 189 -7.65 -10.82 0.69
C GLU A 189 -8.98 -11.10 -0.02
N HIS A 190 -9.49 -10.16 -0.84
CA HIS A 190 -10.67 -10.40 -1.69
C HIS A 190 -10.37 -11.25 -2.93
N TYR A 191 -9.09 -11.37 -3.28
CA TYR A 191 -8.62 -12.03 -4.50
C TYR A 191 -7.96 -13.38 -4.22
N ASP A 192 -7.87 -13.78 -2.95
CA ASP A 192 -7.21 -15.01 -2.51
C ASP A 192 -5.76 -15.14 -3.02
N ILE A 193 -5.03 -14.02 -3.06
CA ILE A 193 -3.61 -13.94 -3.41
C ILE A 193 -2.79 -13.54 -2.20
N GLU A 194 -1.50 -13.78 -2.25
CA GLU A 194 -0.52 -13.32 -1.28
C GLU A 194 0.65 -12.66 -2.02
N PRO A 195 0.71 -11.31 -2.06
CA PRO A 195 1.76 -10.59 -2.78
C PRO A 195 3.13 -10.83 -2.14
N ASP A 196 4.20 -10.68 -2.93
CA ASP A 196 5.57 -10.73 -2.40
C ASP A 196 5.89 -9.47 -1.60
N ILE A 197 5.34 -8.34 -2.04
CA ILE A 197 5.54 -7.02 -1.43
C ILE A 197 4.20 -6.28 -1.46
N PHE A 198 3.87 -5.59 -0.38
CA PHE A 198 2.76 -4.62 -0.40
C PHE A 198 3.08 -3.37 0.40
N THR A 199 2.41 -2.28 0.07
CA THR A 199 2.69 -0.97 0.65
C THR A 199 1.45 -0.38 1.31
N LEU A 200 1.65 0.32 2.42
CA LEU A 200 0.61 0.94 3.23
C LEU A 200 0.96 2.39 3.55
N ALA A 201 -0.04 3.23 3.69
CA ALA A 201 0.07 4.58 4.25
C ALA A 201 -1.33 5.09 4.66
N LYS A 202 -1.64 6.34 4.38
CA LYS A 202 -2.97 6.97 4.56
C LYS A 202 -3.66 6.55 5.87
N GLY A 203 -4.56 5.57 5.82
CA GLY A 203 -5.31 5.09 6.97
C GLY A 203 -4.47 4.46 8.09
N LEU A 204 -3.18 4.19 7.87
CA LEU A 204 -2.32 3.46 8.81
C LEU A 204 -2.22 4.13 10.18
N ALA A 205 -2.09 5.45 10.22
CA ALA A 205 -2.04 6.20 11.48
C ALA A 205 -3.12 7.29 11.56
N ASN A 206 -4.23 7.10 10.84
CA ASN A 206 -5.46 7.90 10.93
C ASN A 206 -5.23 9.42 10.85
N GLY A 207 -4.31 9.86 9.99
CA GLY A 207 -3.99 11.27 9.75
C GLY A 207 -2.56 11.69 10.14
N VAL A 208 -1.83 10.88 10.89
CA VAL A 208 -0.39 11.11 11.15
C VAL A 208 0.42 10.56 9.97
N PRO A 209 1.42 11.33 9.45
CA PRO A 209 2.25 10.86 8.35
C PRO A 209 3.03 9.58 8.71
N VAL A 210 2.75 8.52 7.98
CA VAL A 210 3.42 7.23 8.08
C VAL A 210 3.19 6.42 6.81
N GLY A 211 4.15 5.63 6.44
CA GLY A 211 4.06 4.59 5.42
C GLY A 211 4.74 3.33 5.90
N ALA A 212 4.40 2.21 5.30
CA ALA A 212 5.05 0.94 5.52
C ALA A 212 5.16 0.16 4.20
N MET A 213 6.29 -0.48 3.99
CA MET A 213 6.46 -1.52 2.99
C MET A 213 6.60 -2.85 3.73
N LEU A 214 5.77 -3.81 3.37
CA LEU A 214 5.86 -5.18 3.87
C LEU A 214 6.33 -6.07 2.73
N ALA A 215 7.34 -6.88 3.00
CA ALA A 215 7.91 -7.83 2.04
C ALA A 215 8.05 -9.20 2.68
N LYS A 216 7.89 -10.27 1.89
CA LYS A 216 8.13 -11.63 2.38
C LYS A 216 9.49 -11.73 3.04
N SER A 217 9.61 -12.51 4.11
CA SER A 217 10.85 -12.65 4.89
C SER A 217 12.05 -13.08 4.04
N SER A 218 11.81 -13.86 2.98
CA SER A 218 12.81 -14.26 2.00
C SER A 218 13.47 -13.09 1.26
N LEU A 219 12.85 -11.92 1.24
CA LEU A 219 13.39 -10.69 0.63
C LEU A 219 14.21 -9.85 1.64
N GLY A 220 14.19 -10.19 2.93
CA GLY A 220 14.79 -9.39 3.99
C GLY A 220 16.28 -9.13 3.81
N GLU A 221 17.04 -10.10 3.31
CA GLU A 221 18.49 -9.97 3.08
C GLU A 221 18.83 -8.92 2.00
N ALA A 222 17.90 -8.62 1.09
CA ALA A 222 18.10 -7.60 0.07
C ALA A 222 18.26 -6.20 0.68
N PHE A 223 17.64 -5.93 1.84
CA PHE A 223 17.81 -4.69 2.59
C PHE A 223 18.79 -4.87 3.77
N SER A 224 20.02 -5.24 3.45
CA SER A 224 21.13 -5.27 4.42
C SER A 224 21.42 -3.88 5.00
N TYR A 225 22.15 -3.83 6.13
CA TYR A 225 22.52 -2.59 6.81
C TYR A 225 23.07 -1.54 5.83
N GLY A 226 22.52 -0.30 5.92
CA GLY A 226 22.94 0.84 5.11
C GLY A 226 22.44 0.86 3.66
N SER A 227 21.70 -0.16 3.21
CA SER A 227 21.21 -0.20 1.82
C SER A 227 19.94 0.63 1.59
N HIS A 228 19.13 0.82 2.62
CA HIS A 228 17.93 1.67 2.62
C HIS A 228 17.66 2.16 4.03
N GLY A 229 17.01 3.32 4.16
CA GLY A 229 16.70 3.89 5.46
C GLY A 229 15.74 5.07 5.39
N SER A 230 15.23 5.46 6.55
CA SER A 230 14.40 6.63 6.77
C SER A 230 14.73 7.24 8.13
N THR A 231 15.00 8.54 8.18
CA THR A 231 15.31 9.23 9.44
C THR A 231 14.14 9.21 10.40
N PHE A 232 12.94 9.50 9.92
CA PHE A 232 11.72 9.60 10.74
C PHE A 232 10.80 8.40 10.61
N GLY A 233 11.07 7.47 9.70
CA GLY A 233 10.28 6.26 9.53
C GLY A 233 10.22 5.46 10.82
N GLY A 234 9.00 5.10 11.25
CA GLY A 234 8.78 4.38 12.50
C GLY A 234 8.98 5.22 13.77
N ASN A 235 8.94 6.56 13.70
CA ASN A 235 9.04 7.38 14.90
C ASN A 235 7.92 7.07 15.89
N LYS A 236 8.20 7.30 17.18
CA LYS A 236 7.32 6.86 18.27
C LYS A 236 5.93 7.52 18.21
N LEU A 237 5.83 8.77 17.76
CA LEU A 237 4.53 9.44 17.65
C LEU A 237 3.65 8.79 16.56
N ALA A 238 4.22 8.55 15.38
CA ALA A 238 3.52 7.88 14.30
C ALA A 238 3.15 6.43 14.66
N MET A 239 4.05 5.71 15.32
CA MET A 239 3.80 4.33 15.74
C MET A 239 2.73 4.25 16.84
N ALA A 240 2.66 5.20 17.76
CA ALA A 240 1.60 5.25 18.76
C ALA A 240 0.22 5.45 18.12
N ALA A 241 0.12 6.34 17.12
CA ALA A 241 -1.10 6.53 16.35
C ALA A 241 -1.48 5.30 15.52
N ALA A 242 -0.49 4.69 14.83
CA ALA A 242 -0.71 3.50 14.01
C ALA A 242 -1.17 2.31 14.88
N LYS A 243 -0.53 2.09 16.03
CA LYS A 243 -0.93 1.04 16.98
C LYS A 243 -2.37 1.24 17.44
N ALA A 244 -2.71 2.42 17.92
CA ALA A 244 -4.07 2.71 18.39
C ALA A 244 -5.11 2.58 17.26
N THR A 245 -4.75 2.93 16.02
CA THR A 245 -5.62 2.76 14.85
C THR A 245 -5.88 1.27 14.57
N LEU A 246 -4.82 0.45 14.55
CA LEU A 246 -4.93 -0.98 14.32
C LEU A 246 -5.67 -1.69 15.46
N GLU A 247 -5.44 -1.30 16.72
CA GLU A 247 -6.18 -1.84 17.88
C GLU A 247 -7.69 -1.66 17.75
N VAL A 248 -8.15 -0.55 17.16
CA VAL A 248 -9.58 -0.33 16.87
C VAL A 248 -10.03 -1.17 15.69
N MET A 249 -9.27 -1.19 14.60
CA MET A 249 -9.68 -1.90 13.37
C MET A 249 -9.71 -3.41 13.52
N LEU A 250 -8.84 -3.96 14.36
CA LEU A 250 -8.73 -5.40 14.59
C LEU A 250 -9.70 -5.94 15.65
N VAL A 251 -10.54 -5.07 16.24
CA VAL A 251 -11.63 -5.55 17.08
C VAL A 251 -12.56 -6.46 16.27
N PRO A 252 -12.87 -7.67 16.76
CA PRO A 252 -13.77 -8.57 16.04
C PRO A 252 -15.08 -7.91 15.64
N GLY A 253 -15.48 -8.05 14.37
CA GLY A 253 -16.69 -7.46 13.81
C GLY A 253 -16.57 -6.00 13.35
N PHE A 254 -15.45 -5.31 13.59
CA PHE A 254 -15.27 -3.92 13.13
C PHE A 254 -15.28 -3.84 11.59
N LEU A 255 -14.48 -4.67 10.93
CA LEU A 255 -14.40 -4.68 9.46
C LEU A 255 -15.70 -5.18 8.82
N ASP A 256 -16.38 -6.15 9.43
CA ASP A 256 -17.69 -6.64 8.97
C ASP A 256 -18.75 -5.52 9.04
N THR A 257 -18.72 -4.74 10.11
CA THR A 257 -19.59 -3.58 10.27
C THR A 257 -19.31 -2.51 9.20
N ALA A 258 -18.03 -2.24 8.93
CA ALA A 258 -17.63 -1.30 7.88
C ALA A 258 -18.11 -1.76 6.50
N LEU A 259 -17.94 -3.03 6.16
CA LEU A 259 -18.43 -3.64 4.92
C LEU A 259 -19.96 -3.56 4.83
N GLY A 260 -20.66 -3.92 5.90
CA GLY A 260 -22.12 -3.87 5.97
C GLY A 260 -22.67 -2.46 5.74
N ASN A 261 -22.06 -1.43 6.35
CA ASN A 261 -22.40 -0.04 6.15
C ASN A 261 -22.14 0.43 4.70
N GLY A 262 -21.03 0.01 4.10
CA GLY A 262 -20.71 0.29 2.70
C GLY A 262 -21.77 -0.29 1.75
N ASN A 263 -22.11 -1.56 1.92
CA ASN A 263 -23.15 -2.24 1.12
C ASN A 263 -24.52 -1.57 1.26
N GLN A 264 -24.89 -1.18 2.49
CA GLN A 264 -26.15 -0.47 2.74
C GLN A 264 -26.19 0.91 2.04
N LEU A 265 -25.07 1.65 2.11
CA LEU A 265 -24.94 2.94 1.42
C LEU A 265 -25.05 2.77 -0.09
N GLN A 266 -24.35 1.80 -0.66
CA GLN A 266 -24.40 1.49 -2.09
C GLN A 266 -25.84 1.17 -2.54
N ALA A 267 -26.52 0.28 -1.82
CA ALA A 267 -27.90 -0.09 -2.15
C ALA A 267 -28.85 1.11 -2.12
N LYS A 268 -28.72 1.99 -1.10
CA LYS A 268 -29.52 3.22 -1.00
C LYS A 268 -29.23 4.20 -2.13
N LEU A 269 -27.96 4.37 -2.52
CA LEU A 269 -27.58 5.23 -3.65
C LEU A 269 -28.12 4.68 -4.96
N GLN A 270 -27.97 3.39 -5.21
CA GLN A 270 -28.52 2.74 -6.40
C GLN A 270 -30.03 2.92 -6.51
N ALA A 271 -30.76 2.68 -5.42
CA ALA A 271 -32.22 2.90 -5.38
C ALA A 271 -32.62 4.37 -5.58
N ALA A 272 -31.85 5.32 -5.08
CA ALA A 272 -32.12 6.75 -5.21
C ALA A 272 -31.76 7.31 -6.61
N LEU A 273 -30.90 6.63 -7.36
CA LEU A 273 -30.40 7.05 -8.66
C LEU A 273 -30.95 6.22 -9.82
N SER A 274 -31.73 5.17 -9.54
CA SER A 274 -32.27 4.25 -10.57
C SER A 274 -33.10 4.94 -11.67
N ASP A 275 -33.70 6.09 -11.38
CA ASP A 275 -34.54 6.86 -12.30
C ASP A 275 -33.82 8.08 -12.91
N LYS A 276 -32.48 8.16 -12.70
CA LYS A 276 -31.64 9.26 -13.20
C LYS A 276 -30.59 8.69 -14.15
N GLU A 277 -30.94 8.61 -15.42
CA GLU A 277 -29.98 8.51 -16.53
C GLU A 277 -29.37 9.87 -16.86
#